data_d21d70f4ccaa3c584d2b948d338483de
#
_entry.id   d21d70f4ccaa3c584d2b948d338483de
#
_cell.length_a   1.000
_cell.length_b   1.000
_cell.length_c   1.000
_cell.angle_alpha   90.00
_cell.angle_beta   90.00
_cell.angle_gamma   90.00
#
_symmetry.space_group_name_H-M   'P 1'
#
loop_
_entity.id
_entity.type
_entity.pdbx_description
1 polymer ?
#
loop_
_entity_poly.entity_id
_entity_poly.type
_entity_poly.pdbx_seq_one_letter_code
_entity_poly.pdbx_strand_id
1 'polypeptide(L)'
;MCSSRNQRTLNPAPVQPVPSEWLDKVTYVTPNEHEAEALYPGKTSEEILLMQEERFFMTLGKAGVAYAKNGKVHTVPAFVVNAQDTTGAGDTFNSAFAVARCEGRSLDDSIRFANAAAALSVQKLGAQGGMPYLKDVERMLGECKK
;
A
#
# COMPACT_ATOMS: atom_id res chain seq x y z
N MET A 1 5.41 1.81 -21.21
CA MET A 1 6.80 1.67 -20.76
C MET A 1 6.97 2.26 -19.36
N CYS A 2 7.44 1.48 -18.43
CA CYS A 2 7.64 1.95 -17.06
C CYS A 2 8.81 2.92 -17.03
N SER A 3 8.55 4.21 -16.76
CA SER A 3 9.58 5.25 -16.69
C SER A 3 10.42 5.14 -15.41
N SER A 4 10.03 4.27 -14.49
CA SER A 4 10.66 4.13 -13.17
C SER A 4 11.35 2.77 -13.03
N ARG A 5 12.25 2.47 -13.95
CA ARG A 5 12.96 1.18 -14.01
C ARG A 5 13.66 0.78 -12.72
N ASN A 6 13.91 1.71 -11.81
CA ASN A 6 14.63 1.46 -10.57
C ASN A 6 13.79 1.64 -9.30
N GLN A 7 12.47 1.77 -9.42
CA GLN A 7 11.64 1.86 -8.24
C GLN A 7 11.54 0.51 -7.54
N ARG A 8 11.85 0.50 -6.27
CA ARG A 8 11.80 -0.69 -5.42
C ARG A 8 10.87 -0.46 -4.27
N THR A 9 9.99 -1.41 -4.03
CA THR A 9 9.05 -1.37 -2.90
C THR A 9 9.46 -2.45 -1.90
N LEU A 10 9.53 -2.07 -0.63
CA LEU A 10 9.78 -2.99 0.46
C LEU A 10 8.51 -3.13 1.29
N ASN A 11 8.07 -4.37 1.47
CA ASN A 11 7.05 -4.73 2.45
C ASN A 11 7.77 -5.37 3.64
N PRO A 12 7.85 -4.70 4.80
CA PRO A 12 8.63 -5.21 5.94
C PRO A 12 7.90 -6.28 6.76
N ALA A 13 7.12 -7.13 6.10
CA ALA A 13 6.41 -8.26 6.72
C ALA A 13 7.23 -9.56 6.54
N PRO A 14 7.27 -10.47 7.53
CA PRO A 14 6.81 -10.26 8.90
C PRO A 14 7.67 -9.27 9.68
N VAL A 15 7.18 -8.81 10.83
CA VAL A 15 7.92 -7.84 11.66
C VAL A 15 9.28 -8.42 12.03
N GLN A 16 10.33 -7.83 11.48
CA GLN A 16 11.72 -8.21 11.73
C GLN A 16 12.59 -6.96 11.64
N PRO A 17 13.74 -6.94 12.33
CA PRO A 17 14.69 -5.85 12.16
C PRO A 17 15.12 -5.77 10.69
N VAL A 18 15.00 -4.61 10.09
CA VAL A 18 15.44 -4.36 8.73
C VAL A 18 16.69 -3.50 8.79
N PRO A 19 17.80 -3.91 8.16
CA PRO A 19 18.99 -3.08 8.12
C PRO A 19 18.69 -1.71 7.52
N SER A 20 19.18 -0.64 8.14
CA SER A 20 18.96 0.72 7.64
C SER A 20 19.43 0.91 6.20
N GLU A 21 20.46 0.18 5.80
CA GLU A 21 20.98 0.20 4.43
C GLU A 21 19.93 -0.23 3.40
N TRP A 22 19.04 -1.15 3.77
CA TRP A 22 17.97 -1.61 2.87
C TRP A 22 16.93 -0.52 2.66
N LEU A 23 16.61 0.22 3.73
CA LEU A 23 15.65 1.33 3.63
C LEU A 23 16.16 2.43 2.70
N ASP A 24 17.47 2.66 2.67
CA ASP A 24 18.07 3.66 1.79
C ASP A 24 18.03 3.25 0.31
N LYS A 25 17.95 1.95 0.03
CA LYS A 25 17.98 1.41 -1.33
C LYS A 25 16.61 1.25 -1.97
N VAL A 26 15.53 1.41 -1.21
CA VAL A 26 14.18 1.24 -1.74
C VAL A 26 13.51 2.60 -1.92
N THR A 27 12.60 2.67 -2.88
CA THR A 27 11.85 3.89 -3.17
C THR A 27 10.65 4.02 -2.25
N TYR A 28 9.94 2.93 -2.03
CA TYR A 28 8.72 2.90 -1.23
C TYR A 28 8.75 1.80 -0.19
N VAL A 29 8.20 2.09 0.98
CA VAL A 29 8.02 1.12 2.05
C VAL A 29 6.54 1.12 2.43
N THR A 30 5.96 -0.08 2.54
CA THR A 30 4.53 -0.23 2.80
C THR A 30 4.28 -1.00 4.11
N PRO A 31 4.63 -0.40 5.26
CA PRO A 31 4.45 -1.06 6.55
C PRO A 31 3.00 -0.92 7.04
N ASN A 32 2.58 -1.84 7.90
CA ASN A 32 1.44 -1.58 8.76
C ASN A 32 1.95 -0.82 10.01
N GLU A 33 1.04 -0.50 10.94
CA GLU A 33 1.41 0.27 12.14
C GLU A 33 2.45 -0.44 12.99
N HIS A 34 2.33 -1.77 13.17
CA HIS A 34 3.27 -2.57 13.95
C HIS A 34 4.64 -2.65 13.30
N GLU A 35 4.65 -2.83 12.00
CA GLU A 35 5.90 -2.89 11.23
C GLU A 35 6.63 -1.55 11.26
N ALA A 36 5.88 -0.45 11.15
CA ALA A 36 6.45 0.89 11.22
C ALA A 36 7.07 1.15 12.60
N GLU A 37 6.38 0.77 13.67
CA GLU A 37 6.91 0.90 15.03
C GLU A 37 8.18 0.08 15.23
N ALA A 38 8.23 -1.13 14.64
CA ALA A 38 9.42 -1.97 14.70
C ALA A 38 10.62 -1.34 13.98
N LEU A 39 10.36 -0.61 12.88
CA LEU A 39 11.41 0.10 12.16
C LEU A 39 11.90 1.34 12.90
N TYR A 40 11.02 2.02 13.62
CA TYR A 40 11.31 3.26 14.34
C TYR A 40 10.73 3.21 15.75
N PRO A 41 11.33 2.43 16.66
CA PRO A 41 10.80 2.29 18.02
C PRO A 41 10.68 3.63 18.74
N GLY A 42 9.56 3.81 19.44
CA GLY A 42 9.32 5.02 20.23
C GLY A 42 8.76 6.20 19.46
N LYS A 43 8.55 6.08 18.15
CA LYS A 43 7.95 7.14 17.34
C LYS A 43 6.49 6.82 17.04
N THR A 44 5.67 7.88 16.94
CA THR A 44 4.27 7.72 16.54
C THR A 44 4.18 7.49 15.03
N SER A 45 3.05 6.95 14.59
CA SER A 45 2.80 6.77 13.15
C SER A 45 2.92 8.08 12.38
N GLU A 46 2.37 9.17 12.94
CA GLU A 46 2.46 10.48 12.32
C GLU A 46 3.91 10.96 12.17
N GLU A 47 4.72 10.81 13.24
CA GLU A 47 6.13 11.18 13.20
C GLU A 47 6.89 10.40 12.13
N ILE A 48 6.63 9.09 12.03
CA ILE A 48 7.29 8.22 11.04
C ILE A 48 6.93 8.66 9.63
N LEU A 49 5.65 8.91 9.37
CA LEU A 49 5.19 9.33 8.04
C LEU A 49 5.77 10.69 7.64
N LEU A 50 5.82 11.63 8.58
CA LEU A 50 6.39 12.96 8.31
C LEU A 50 7.90 12.91 8.07
N MET A 51 8.61 11.97 8.69
CA MET A 51 10.04 11.75 8.43
C MET A 51 10.28 11.15 7.05
N GLN A 52 9.33 10.42 6.51
CA GLN A 52 9.45 9.63 5.28
C GLN A 52 8.38 10.04 4.26
N GLU A 53 8.26 11.34 4.02
CA GLU A 53 7.26 11.87 3.08
C GLU A 53 7.38 11.23 1.70
N GLU A 54 6.25 10.85 1.14
CA GLU A 54 6.11 10.25 -0.18
C GLU A 54 6.90 8.94 -0.36
N ARG A 55 7.40 8.36 0.72
CA ARG A 55 8.13 7.09 0.72
C ARG A 55 7.43 6.00 1.51
N PHE A 56 6.88 6.33 2.68
CA PHE A 56 6.17 5.37 3.53
C PHE A 56 4.67 5.47 3.28
N PHE A 57 4.06 4.33 3.00
CA PHE A 57 2.62 4.20 2.78
C PHE A 57 2.12 3.19 3.80
N MET A 58 1.61 3.71 4.92
CA MET A 58 1.23 2.90 6.07
C MET A 58 -0.15 2.30 5.86
N THR A 59 -0.24 0.99 5.84
CA THR A 59 -1.53 0.31 5.71
C THR A 59 -2.26 0.27 7.06
N LEU A 60 -3.52 0.66 7.05
CA LEU A 60 -4.37 0.81 8.23
C LEU A 60 -5.58 -0.13 8.18
N GLY A 61 -5.47 -1.24 7.47
CA GLY A 61 -6.57 -2.18 7.32
C GLY A 61 -7.79 -1.52 6.69
N LYS A 62 -8.92 -1.59 7.36
CA LYS A 62 -10.19 -1.03 6.86
C LYS A 62 -10.16 0.49 6.69
N ALA A 63 -9.28 1.18 7.39
CA ALA A 63 -9.17 2.63 7.30
C ALA A 63 -8.44 3.10 6.04
N GLY A 64 -7.72 2.20 5.36
CA GLY A 64 -7.04 2.54 4.12
C GLY A 64 -5.54 2.66 4.28
N VAL A 65 -4.96 3.70 3.67
CA VAL A 65 -3.51 3.92 3.68
C VAL A 65 -3.23 5.38 4.00
N ALA A 66 -2.27 5.60 4.88
CA ALA A 66 -1.80 6.94 5.23
C ALA A 66 -0.40 7.18 4.68
N TYR A 67 -0.15 8.39 4.22
CA TYR A 67 1.19 8.84 3.83
C TYR A 67 1.30 10.35 4.06
N ALA A 68 2.52 10.85 4.12
CA ALA A 68 2.76 12.27 4.32
C ALA A 68 3.25 12.94 3.03
N LYS A 69 2.78 14.15 2.81
CA LYS A 69 3.19 14.98 1.70
C LYS A 69 3.03 16.46 2.09
N ASN A 70 4.03 17.26 1.78
CA ASN A 70 4.03 18.71 2.06
C ASN A 70 3.76 19.02 3.54
N GLY A 71 4.38 18.24 4.44
CA GLY A 71 4.26 18.44 5.88
C GLY A 71 2.94 18.01 6.49
N LYS A 72 2.10 17.29 5.76
CA LYS A 72 0.79 16.84 6.21
C LYS A 72 0.59 15.36 5.96
N VAL A 73 -0.13 14.69 6.87
CA VAL A 73 -0.53 13.30 6.69
C VAL A 73 -1.86 13.26 5.95
N HIS A 74 -1.90 12.48 4.89
CA HIS A 74 -3.09 12.21 4.07
C HIS A 74 -3.51 10.76 4.25
N THR A 75 -4.80 10.51 4.26
CA THR A 75 -5.33 9.15 4.30
C THR A 75 -6.20 8.91 3.07
N VAL A 76 -5.90 7.83 2.35
CA VAL A 76 -6.70 7.36 1.23
C VAL A 76 -7.56 6.20 1.76
N PRO A 77 -8.88 6.37 1.85
CA PRO A 77 -9.73 5.34 2.46
C PRO A 77 -9.77 4.06 1.65
N ALA A 78 -9.91 2.93 2.35
CA ALA A 78 -10.12 1.65 1.72
C ALA A 78 -11.56 1.55 1.19
N PHE A 79 -11.78 0.64 0.24
CA PHE A 79 -13.13 0.34 -0.22
C PHE A 79 -13.85 -0.55 0.80
N VAL A 80 -15.12 -0.24 1.06
CA VAL A 80 -15.94 -1.03 1.98
C VAL A 80 -16.48 -2.26 1.25
N VAL A 81 -16.08 -3.44 1.70
CA VAL A 81 -16.49 -4.72 1.11
C VAL A 81 -16.71 -5.76 2.21
N ASN A 82 -17.44 -6.83 1.88
CA ASN A 82 -17.58 -7.99 2.76
C ASN A 82 -16.34 -8.87 2.62
N ALA A 83 -15.45 -8.81 3.61
CA ALA A 83 -14.24 -9.63 3.59
C ALA A 83 -14.57 -11.07 3.94
N GLN A 84 -14.14 -12.00 3.08
CA GLN A 84 -14.22 -13.44 3.33
C GLN A 84 -12.90 -13.96 3.90
N ASP A 85 -11.78 -13.48 3.35
CA ASP A 85 -10.47 -13.93 3.76
C ASP A 85 -9.46 -12.78 3.48
N THR A 86 -8.79 -12.31 4.52
CA THR A 86 -7.80 -11.24 4.40
C THR A 86 -6.40 -11.74 4.02
N THR A 87 -6.24 -13.05 3.85
CA THR A 87 -4.96 -13.65 3.46
C THR A 87 -4.48 -13.09 2.12
N GLY A 88 -3.27 -12.57 2.09
CA GLY A 88 -2.67 -12.05 0.86
C GLY A 88 -3.10 -10.65 0.46
N ALA A 89 -3.95 -9.98 1.26
CA ALA A 89 -4.39 -8.62 0.94
C ALA A 89 -3.22 -7.64 0.86
N GLY A 90 -2.25 -7.76 1.78
CA GLY A 90 -1.05 -6.94 1.76
C GLY A 90 -0.19 -7.18 0.52
N ASP A 91 -0.03 -8.44 0.11
CA ASP A 91 0.73 -8.78 -1.08
C ASP A 91 0.05 -8.26 -2.34
N THR A 92 -1.28 -8.37 -2.41
CA THR A 92 -2.07 -7.83 -3.51
C THR A 92 -1.93 -6.31 -3.57
N PHE A 93 -2.01 -5.64 -2.43
CA PHE A 93 -1.82 -4.19 -2.35
C PHE A 93 -0.45 -3.80 -2.90
N ASN A 94 0.61 -4.44 -2.43
CA ASN A 94 1.97 -4.12 -2.84
C ASN A 94 2.19 -4.32 -4.33
N SER A 95 1.71 -5.43 -4.88
CA SER A 95 1.81 -5.73 -6.31
C SER A 95 1.06 -4.71 -7.14
N ALA A 96 -0.16 -4.39 -6.75
CA ALA A 96 -0.99 -3.42 -7.46
C ALA A 96 -0.40 -2.00 -7.38
N PHE A 97 0.11 -1.62 -6.22
CA PHE A 97 0.78 -0.33 -6.03
C PHE A 97 1.98 -0.20 -6.97
N ALA A 98 2.82 -1.23 -7.02
CA ALA A 98 3.99 -1.24 -7.89
C ALA A 98 3.60 -1.09 -9.37
N VAL A 99 2.59 -1.83 -9.81
CA VAL A 99 2.08 -1.75 -11.19
C VAL A 99 1.58 -0.34 -11.49
N ALA A 100 0.78 0.23 -10.60
CA ALA A 100 0.20 1.56 -10.80
C ALA A 100 1.29 2.63 -10.87
N ARG A 101 2.32 2.54 -10.04
CA ARG A 101 3.45 3.46 -10.10
C ARG A 101 4.24 3.30 -11.40
N CYS A 102 4.42 2.08 -11.87
CA CYS A 102 5.05 1.81 -13.16
C CYS A 102 4.27 2.40 -14.34
N GLU A 103 2.95 2.46 -14.23
CA GLU A 103 2.10 3.07 -15.25
C GLU A 103 2.12 4.60 -15.21
N GLY A 104 2.80 5.20 -14.24
CA GLY A 104 2.90 6.64 -14.11
C GLY A 104 1.71 7.30 -13.41
N ARG A 105 0.88 6.53 -12.72
CA ARG A 105 -0.24 7.08 -11.94
C ARG A 105 0.30 7.93 -10.77
N SER A 106 -0.45 8.94 -10.36
CA SER A 106 -0.11 9.72 -9.17
C SER A 106 -0.07 8.84 -7.92
N LEU A 107 0.51 9.35 -6.83
CA LEU A 107 0.55 8.59 -5.57
C LEU A 107 -0.87 8.26 -5.08
N ASP A 108 -1.78 9.23 -5.05
CA ASP A 108 -3.16 9.01 -4.64
C ASP A 108 -3.85 7.97 -5.52
N ASP A 109 -3.72 8.09 -6.84
CA ASP A 109 -4.34 7.14 -7.77
C ASP A 109 -3.73 5.75 -7.63
N SER A 110 -2.42 5.66 -7.40
CA SER A 110 -1.74 4.38 -7.17
C SER A 110 -2.24 3.69 -5.91
N ILE A 111 -2.43 4.46 -4.83
CA ILE A 111 -2.97 3.93 -3.58
C ILE A 111 -4.42 3.48 -3.76
N ARG A 112 -5.23 4.28 -4.45
CA ARG A 112 -6.64 3.91 -4.73
C ARG A 112 -6.72 2.63 -5.56
N PHE A 113 -5.87 2.51 -6.57
CA PHE A 113 -5.78 1.30 -7.39
C PHE A 113 -5.41 0.09 -6.53
N ALA A 114 -4.41 0.24 -5.67
CA ALA A 114 -3.96 -0.83 -4.77
C ALA A 114 -5.03 -1.18 -3.72
N ASN A 115 -5.73 -0.17 -3.17
CA ASN A 115 -6.84 -0.40 -2.23
C ASN A 115 -7.98 -1.18 -2.90
N ALA A 116 -8.30 -0.85 -4.15
CA ALA A 116 -9.34 -1.57 -4.90
C ALA A 116 -8.94 -3.03 -5.12
N ALA A 117 -7.69 -3.26 -5.52
CA ALA A 117 -7.18 -4.62 -5.71
C ALA A 117 -7.22 -5.42 -4.42
N ALA A 118 -6.77 -4.83 -3.32
CA ALA A 118 -6.79 -5.49 -2.01
C ALA A 118 -8.23 -5.79 -1.56
N ALA A 119 -9.16 -4.86 -1.77
CA ALA A 119 -10.57 -5.06 -1.43
C ALA A 119 -11.17 -6.23 -2.21
N LEU A 120 -10.88 -6.33 -3.50
CA LEU A 120 -11.34 -7.45 -4.32
C LEU A 120 -10.73 -8.78 -3.85
N SER A 121 -9.47 -8.77 -3.43
CA SER A 121 -8.79 -9.99 -2.99
C SER A 121 -9.42 -10.58 -1.72
N VAL A 122 -9.90 -9.75 -0.80
CA VAL A 122 -10.48 -10.24 0.47
C VAL A 122 -11.91 -10.76 0.31
N GLN A 123 -12.54 -10.57 -0.83
CA GLN A 123 -13.88 -11.09 -1.10
C GLN A 123 -13.88 -12.58 -1.48
N LYS A 124 -12.69 -13.16 -1.71
CA LYS A 124 -12.54 -14.57 -2.09
C LYS A 124 -11.67 -15.31 -1.09
N LEU A 125 -11.83 -16.63 -1.04
CA LEU A 125 -11.01 -17.48 -0.16
C LEU A 125 -9.64 -17.73 -0.79
N GLY A 126 -8.60 -17.66 0.05
CA GLY A 126 -7.23 -17.98 -0.33
C GLY A 126 -6.52 -16.85 -1.08
N ALA A 127 -5.21 -16.72 -0.83
CA ALA A 127 -4.41 -15.66 -1.40
C ALA A 127 -4.39 -15.67 -2.94
N GLN A 128 -4.24 -16.84 -3.54
CA GLN A 128 -4.20 -16.94 -4.99
C GLN A 128 -5.58 -16.83 -5.64
N GLY A 129 -6.58 -17.42 -5.02
CA GLY A 129 -7.95 -17.31 -5.50
C GLY A 129 -8.52 -15.91 -5.40
N GLY A 130 -7.95 -15.09 -4.51
CA GLY A 130 -8.37 -13.71 -4.32
C GLY A 130 -7.72 -12.70 -5.25
N MET A 131 -6.67 -13.07 -6.00
CA MET A 131 -5.97 -12.14 -6.89
C MET A 131 -6.92 -11.60 -7.95
N PRO A 132 -7.15 -10.28 -7.98
CA PRO A 132 -8.11 -9.70 -8.92
C PRO A 132 -7.52 -9.53 -10.32
N TYR A 133 -8.40 -9.49 -11.31
CA TYR A 133 -8.02 -9.10 -12.65
C TYR A 133 -8.04 -7.57 -12.78
N LEU A 134 -7.19 -7.03 -13.64
CA LEU A 134 -7.10 -5.59 -13.88
C LEU A 134 -8.46 -4.96 -14.22
N LYS A 135 -9.24 -5.64 -15.07
CA LYS A 135 -10.57 -5.15 -15.47
C LYS A 135 -11.52 -4.98 -14.27
N ASP A 136 -11.41 -5.84 -13.28
CA ASP A 136 -12.26 -5.77 -12.09
C ASP A 136 -11.84 -4.62 -11.18
N VAL A 137 -10.54 -4.38 -11.06
CA VAL A 137 -10.00 -3.24 -10.32
C VAL A 137 -10.45 -1.93 -10.96
N GLU A 138 -10.32 -1.82 -12.26
CA GLU A 138 -10.74 -0.61 -13.01
C GLU A 138 -12.24 -0.36 -12.89
N ARG A 139 -13.04 -1.44 -12.92
CA ARG A 139 -14.49 -1.33 -12.72
C ARG A 139 -14.83 -0.77 -11.34
N MET A 140 -14.19 -1.28 -10.29
CA MET A 140 -14.41 -0.79 -8.93
C MET A 140 -14.05 0.68 -8.82
N LEU A 141 -12.93 1.11 -9.40
CA LEU A 141 -12.51 2.50 -9.40
C LEU A 141 -13.51 3.40 -10.17
N GLY A 142 -14.02 2.91 -11.29
CA GLY A 142 -15.01 3.63 -12.09
C GLY A 142 -16.32 3.83 -11.35
N GLU A 143 -16.79 2.84 -10.63
CA GLU A 143 -18.02 2.91 -9.84
C GLU A 143 -17.91 3.94 -8.72
N CYS A 144 -16.75 4.08 -8.10
CA CYS A 144 -16.53 5.01 -7.01
C CYS A 144 -16.30 6.46 -7.46
N LYS A 145 -16.08 6.69 -8.76
CA LYS A 145 -15.89 8.03 -9.32
C LYS A 145 -17.18 8.71 -9.73
N LYS A 146 -18.28 8.00 -9.68
CA LYS A 146 -19.60 8.57 -10.06
C LYS A 146 -20.23 9.35 -8.91
#